data_88d64375f068a7fdb61b26e005c4f7d9
#
_entry.id   88d64375f068a7fdb61b26e005c4f7d9
#
_cell.length_a   1.000
_cell.length_b   1.000
_cell.length_c   1.000
_cell.angle_alpha   90.00
_cell.angle_beta   90.00
_cell.angle_gamma   90.00
#
_symmetry.space_group_name_H-M   'P 1'
#
loop_
_entity.id
_entity.type
_entity.pdbx_description
1 polymer ?
#
loop_
_entity_poly.entity_id
_entity_poly.type
_entity_poly.pdbx_seq_one_letter_code
_entity_poly.pdbx_strand_id
1 'polypeptide(L)'
;MDFFTNTNILFFLAAYLVGSIPFGSILAKTFAGVDITTAGSKSIGATNVLRVVKETNPKLAKKLGIATVLLDAFKGMLVLFVALYYGVSDSTLWAIAILAVLGHCYSIYLGLEGGKGVATGLGVYLVLIPIPTLIGAVVWIVCAKVLKISSLSSLLGLVGVIVSATFLNDGLNVGSNVPMYIIAFIIIYKHIPNIIRIIKGEEKKVI
;
A
#
# COMPACT_ATOMS: atom_id res chain seq x y z
N MET A 1 17.96 28.02 -8.71
CA MET A 1 17.37 26.82 -9.35
C MET A 1 15.88 26.96 -9.19
N ASP A 2 15.15 27.14 -10.30
CA ASP A 2 13.72 27.40 -10.22
C ASP A 2 12.98 26.14 -9.75
N PHE A 3 11.95 26.36 -8.94
CA PHE A 3 11.15 25.26 -8.34
C PHE A 3 10.68 24.23 -9.38
N PHE A 4 10.25 24.69 -10.57
CA PHE A 4 9.74 23.84 -11.63
C PHE A 4 10.81 23.12 -12.46
N THR A 5 12.09 23.48 -12.31
CA THR A 5 13.21 22.82 -12.99
C THR A 5 13.94 21.82 -12.12
N ASN A 6 13.57 21.72 -10.83
CA ASN A 6 14.15 20.75 -9.91
C ASN A 6 13.52 19.36 -10.14
N THR A 7 14.27 18.45 -10.75
CA THR A 7 13.83 17.09 -11.07
C THR A 7 13.29 16.33 -9.86
N ASN A 8 13.86 16.53 -8.68
CA ASN A 8 13.37 15.85 -7.45
C ASN A 8 11.95 16.29 -7.08
N ILE A 9 11.64 17.59 -7.23
CA ILE A 9 10.29 18.11 -6.94
C ILE A 9 9.26 17.51 -7.91
N LEU A 10 9.62 17.38 -9.19
CA LEU A 10 8.75 16.74 -10.18
C LEU A 10 8.48 15.27 -9.82
N PHE A 11 9.50 14.53 -9.39
CA PHE A 11 9.31 13.17 -8.89
C PHE A 11 8.45 13.10 -7.64
N PHE A 12 8.58 14.02 -6.69
CA PHE A 12 7.76 14.06 -5.49
C PHE A 12 6.28 14.31 -5.81
N LEU A 13 6.01 15.26 -6.69
CA LEU A 13 4.65 15.53 -7.16
C LEU A 13 4.07 14.34 -7.92
N ALA A 14 4.84 13.76 -8.84
CA ALA A 14 4.43 12.57 -9.59
C ALA A 14 4.13 11.39 -8.67
N ALA A 15 4.99 11.14 -7.67
CA ALA A 15 4.80 10.06 -6.70
C ALA A 15 3.50 10.21 -5.92
N TYR A 16 3.20 11.40 -5.42
CA TYR A 16 1.96 11.66 -4.71
C TYR A 16 0.73 11.54 -5.63
N LEU A 17 0.77 12.12 -6.83
CA LEU A 17 -0.36 12.09 -7.77
C LEU A 17 -0.62 10.68 -8.29
N VAL A 18 0.41 9.94 -8.71
CA VAL A 18 0.28 8.54 -9.16
C VAL A 18 -0.15 7.64 -8.00
N GLY A 19 0.45 7.82 -6.82
CA GLY A 19 0.05 7.14 -5.59
C GLY A 19 -1.41 7.35 -5.23
N SER A 20 -1.94 8.54 -5.49
CA SER A 20 -3.32 8.92 -5.21
C SER A 20 -4.36 8.23 -6.10
N ILE A 21 -3.99 7.63 -7.25
CA ILE A 21 -4.95 6.97 -8.15
C ILE A 21 -5.69 5.86 -7.40
N PRO A 22 -7.04 5.95 -7.26
CA PRO A 22 -7.83 5.03 -6.43
C PRO A 22 -8.30 3.81 -7.24
N PHE A 23 -7.37 2.93 -7.64
CA PHE A 23 -7.68 1.80 -8.53
C PHE A 23 -8.82 0.93 -8.04
N GLY A 24 -8.89 0.62 -6.74
CA GLY A 24 -9.97 -0.19 -6.19
C GLY A 24 -11.35 0.44 -6.39
N SER A 25 -11.49 1.76 -6.20
CA SER A 25 -12.73 2.49 -6.44
C SER A 25 -13.07 2.53 -7.93
N ILE A 26 -12.09 2.81 -8.78
CA ILE A 26 -12.27 2.82 -10.25
C ILE A 26 -12.74 1.45 -10.72
N LEU A 27 -12.05 0.37 -10.34
CA LEU A 27 -12.40 -0.98 -10.76
C LEU A 27 -13.79 -1.40 -10.27
N ALA A 28 -14.12 -1.16 -9.00
CA ALA A 28 -15.41 -1.52 -8.45
C ALA A 28 -16.56 -0.76 -9.12
N LYS A 29 -16.38 0.54 -9.35
CA LYS A 29 -17.40 1.37 -10.00
C LYS A 29 -17.59 1.00 -11.46
N THR A 30 -16.49 0.80 -12.21
CA THR A 30 -16.54 0.50 -13.65
C THR A 30 -17.08 -0.89 -13.96
N PHE A 31 -16.62 -1.93 -13.22
CA PHE A 31 -16.94 -3.32 -13.58
C PHE A 31 -18.04 -3.94 -12.72
N ALA A 32 -18.30 -3.43 -11.53
CA ALA A 32 -19.33 -3.95 -10.65
C ALA A 32 -20.48 -2.96 -10.37
N GLY A 33 -20.39 -1.71 -10.82
CA GLY A 33 -21.39 -0.68 -10.60
C GLY A 33 -21.56 -0.24 -9.14
N VAL A 34 -20.57 -0.55 -8.26
CA VAL A 34 -20.63 -0.28 -6.82
C VAL A 34 -19.62 0.78 -6.39
N ASP A 35 -20.05 1.67 -5.51
CA ASP A 35 -19.18 2.65 -4.86
C ASP A 35 -18.70 2.11 -3.51
N ILE A 36 -17.43 1.68 -3.45
CA ILE A 36 -16.83 1.12 -2.24
C ILE A 36 -16.45 2.19 -1.21
N THR A 37 -16.51 3.48 -1.56
CA THR A 37 -16.22 4.57 -0.62
C THR A 37 -17.37 4.82 0.34
N THR A 38 -18.57 4.37 -0.02
CA THR A 38 -19.79 4.49 0.81
C THR A 38 -20.18 3.16 1.46
N ALA A 39 -19.58 2.03 1.05
CA ALA A 39 -19.95 0.69 1.46
C ALA A 39 -18.81 -0.07 2.18
N GLY A 40 -19.18 -1.09 2.94
CA GLY A 40 -18.25 -1.95 3.66
C GLY A 40 -17.40 -1.19 4.69
N SER A 41 -16.07 -1.23 4.54
CA SER A 41 -15.14 -0.47 5.40
C SER A 41 -14.85 0.94 4.89
N LYS A 42 -15.47 1.35 3.80
CA LYS A 42 -15.27 2.63 3.08
C LYS A 42 -13.83 2.86 2.58
N SER A 43 -12.94 1.88 2.74
CA SER A 43 -11.57 1.92 2.23
C SER A 43 -11.54 1.53 0.75
N ILE A 44 -10.62 2.13 -0.02
CA ILE A 44 -10.44 1.84 -1.46
C ILE A 44 -9.58 0.60 -1.75
N GLY A 45 -9.09 -0.10 -0.72
CA GLY A 45 -8.20 -1.26 -0.90
C GLY A 45 -8.93 -2.55 -1.30
N ALA A 46 -8.17 -3.51 -1.82
CA ALA A 46 -8.62 -4.79 -2.34
C ALA A 46 -9.55 -5.59 -1.40
N THR A 47 -9.30 -5.54 -0.09
CA THR A 47 -10.13 -6.22 0.91
C THR A 47 -11.56 -5.68 0.94
N ASN A 48 -11.74 -4.37 0.76
CA ASN A 48 -13.07 -3.77 0.69
C ASN A 48 -13.73 -4.04 -0.66
N VAL A 49 -12.97 -3.97 -1.76
CA VAL A 49 -13.45 -4.40 -3.09
C VAL A 49 -13.99 -5.83 -3.02
N LEU A 50 -13.19 -6.75 -2.47
CA LEU A 50 -13.61 -8.15 -2.31
C LEU A 50 -14.88 -8.27 -1.46
N ARG A 51 -14.97 -7.56 -0.34
CA ARG A 51 -16.12 -7.61 0.58
C ARG A 51 -17.40 -7.13 -0.09
N VAL A 52 -17.37 -5.94 -0.71
CA VAL A 52 -18.58 -5.30 -1.25
C VAL A 52 -19.04 -5.98 -2.54
N VAL A 53 -18.13 -6.26 -3.46
CA VAL A 53 -18.50 -6.88 -4.75
C VAL A 53 -18.92 -8.35 -4.57
N LYS A 54 -18.43 -9.04 -3.53
CA LYS A 54 -18.79 -10.44 -3.25
C LYS A 54 -20.28 -10.62 -2.96
N GLU A 55 -20.97 -9.60 -2.47
CA GLU A 55 -22.41 -9.63 -2.18
C GLU A 55 -23.24 -9.84 -3.44
N THR A 56 -22.77 -9.35 -4.59
CA THR A 56 -23.48 -9.47 -5.89
C THR A 56 -22.82 -10.48 -6.82
N ASN A 57 -21.48 -10.52 -6.89
CA ASN A 57 -20.74 -11.38 -7.80
C ASN A 57 -19.42 -11.87 -7.19
N PRO A 58 -19.41 -13.08 -6.56
CA PRO A 58 -18.20 -13.61 -5.90
C PRO A 58 -17.01 -13.84 -6.83
N LYS A 59 -17.25 -14.26 -8.09
CA LYS A 59 -16.18 -14.50 -9.07
C LYS A 59 -15.53 -13.19 -9.50
N LEU A 60 -16.34 -12.17 -9.78
CA LEU A 60 -15.87 -10.83 -10.13
C LEU A 60 -15.13 -10.18 -8.96
N ALA A 61 -15.65 -10.29 -7.74
CA ALA A 61 -15.03 -9.77 -6.53
C ALA A 61 -13.57 -10.25 -6.37
N LYS A 62 -13.32 -11.55 -6.58
CA LYS A 62 -11.97 -12.12 -6.51
C LYS A 62 -11.05 -11.52 -7.58
N LYS A 63 -11.53 -11.38 -8.82
CA LYS A 63 -10.75 -10.79 -9.93
C LYS A 63 -10.42 -9.33 -9.65
N LEU A 64 -11.41 -8.53 -9.25
CA LEU A 64 -11.21 -7.11 -8.96
C LEU A 64 -10.34 -6.89 -7.71
N GLY A 65 -10.47 -7.73 -6.68
CA GLY A 65 -9.59 -7.69 -5.51
C GLY A 65 -8.12 -7.94 -5.88
N ILE A 66 -7.84 -8.97 -6.69
CA ILE A 66 -6.47 -9.24 -7.17
C ILE A 66 -5.96 -8.08 -8.03
N ALA A 67 -6.76 -7.62 -9.00
CA ALA A 67 -6.38 -6.50 -9.85
C ALA A 67 -6.08 -5.22 -9.03
N THR A 68 -6.86 -4.96 -7.98
CA THR A 68 -6.61 -3.82 -7.08
C THR A 68 -5.25 -3.96 -6.37
N VAL A 69 -4.92 -5.15 -5.84
CA VAL A 69 -3.60 -5.36 -5.20
C VAL A 69 -2.48 -5.09 -6.19
N LEU A 70 -2.57 -5.67 -7.40
CA LEU A 70 -1.53 -5.54 -8.41
C LEU A 70 -1.34 -4.10 -8.88
N LEU A 71 -2.44 -3.38 -9.17
CA LEU A 71 -2.38 -2.00 -9.62
C LEU A 71 -1.93 -1.04 -8.51
N ASP A 72 -2.36 -1.26 -7.26
CA ASP A 72 -1.92 -0.45 -6.13
C ASP A 72 -0.44 -0.69 -5.77
N ALA A 73 0.08 -1.91 -5.96
CA ALA A 73 1.50 -2.18 -5.84
C ALA A 73 2.27 -1.56 -7.01
N PHE A 74 1.79 -1.77 -8.24
CA PHE A 74 2.45 -1.27 -9.45
C PHE A 74 2.55 0.25 -9.48
N LYS A 75 1.53 1.00 -9.06
CA LYS A 75 1.62 2.47 -9.01
C LYS A 75 2.73 2.98 -8.09
N GLY A 76 3.00 2.27 -6.98
CA GLY A 76 4.13 2.57 -6.09
C GLY A 76 5.48 2.29 -6.76
N MET A 77 5.57 1.17 -7.50
CA MET A 77 6.80 0.78 -8.22
C MET A 77 7.08 1.68 -9.42
N LEU A 78 6.06 2.10 -10.15
CA LEU A 78 6.19 2.80 -11.42
C LEU A 78 7.05 4.06 -11.31
N VAL A 79 6.75 4.94 -10.35
CA VAL A 79 7.50 6.19 -10.16
C VAL A 79 8.93 5.91 -9.72
N LEU A 80 9.13 4.87 -8.89
CA LEU A 80 10.47 4.45 -8.48
C LEU A 80 11.29 3.93 -9.66
N PHE A 81 10.72 3.12 -10.56
CA PHE A 81 11.44 2.64 -11.74
C PHE A 81 11.86 3.78 -12.67
N VAL A 82 10.97 4.76 -12.88
CA VAL A 82 11.33 5.95 -13.65
C VAL A 82 12.43 6.73 -12.94
N ALA A 83 12.33 6.95 -11.63
CA ALA A 83 13.35 7.67 -10.87
C ALA A 83 14.71 6.95 -10.86
N LEU A 84 14.73 5.62 -10.75
CA LEU A 84 15.94 4.80 -10.89
C LEU A 84 16.59 4.95 -12.26
N TYR A 85 15.78 4.97 -13.34
CA TYR A 85 16.29 5.17 -14.68
C TYR A 85 16.97 6.56 -14.84
N TYR A 86 16.47 7.58 -14.15
CA TYR A 86 17.09 8.91 -14.13
C TYR A 86 18.25 9.05 -13.14
N GLY A 87 18.61 7.99 -12.41
CA GLY A 87 19.78 7.98 -11.51
C GLY A 87 19.65 8.94 -10.33
N VAL A 88 18.44 9.14 -9.78
CA VAL A 88 18.26 9.97 -8.59
C VAL A 88 18.87 9.32 -7.36
N SER A 89 19.20 10.10 -6.33
CA SER A 89 19.82 9.59 -5.11
C SER A 89 18.89 8.66 -4.32
N ASP A 90 19.45 7.75 -3.52
CA ASP A 90 18.69 6.83 -2.67
C ASP A 90 17.76 7.56 -1.70
N SER A 91 18.18 8.70 -1.17
CA SER A 91 17.31 9.55 -0.33
C SER A 91 16.10 10.08 -1.09
N THR A 92 16.26 10.43 -2.36
CA THR A 92 15.16 10.84 -3.25
C THR A 92 14.23 9.65 -3.53
N LEU A 93 14.76 8.45 -3.77
CA LEU A 93 13.95 7.24 -3.97
C LEU A 93 13.07 6.94 -2.74
N TRP A 94 13.62 7.04 -1.54
CA TRP A 94 12.83 6.85 -0.32
C TRP A 94 11.76 7.92 -0.12
N ALA A 95 12.05 9.18 -0.45
CA ALA A 95 11.04 10.25 -0.39
C ALA A 95 9.90 10.00 -1.39
N ILE A 96 10.21 9.53 -2.62
CA ILE A 96 9.24 9.07 -3.61
C ILE A 96 8.38 7.95 -3.06
N ALA A 97 8.97 6.94 -2.43
CA ALA A 97 8.26 5.81 -1.83
C ALA A 97 7.27 6.26 -0.74
N ILE A 98 7.71 7.15 0.17
CA ILE A 98 6.85 7.72 1.20
C ILE A 98 5.68 8.47 0.58
N LEU A 99 5.94 9.33 -0.42
CA LEU A 99 4.90 10.13 -1.07
C LEU A 99 3.91 9.29 -1.88
N ALA A 100 4.35 8.20 -2.52
CA ALA A 100 3.46 7.26 -3.19
C ALA A 100 2.50 6.57 -2.20
N VAL A 101 2.99 6.16 -1.03
CA VAL A 101 2.17 5.57 0.03
C VAL A 101 1.24 6.60 0.65
N LEU A 102 1.71 7.82 0.90
CA LEU A 102 0.88 8.95 1.37
C LEU A 102 -0.24 9.25 0.37
N GLY A 103 0.07 9.31 -0.92
CA GLY A 103 -0.92 9.52 -1.96
C GLY A 103 -2.03 8.45 -1.95
N HIS A 104 -1.66 7.17 -1.78
CA HIS A 104 -2.66 6.10 -1.63
C HIS A 104 -3.51 6.24 -0.36
N CYS A 105 -2.92 6.67 0.75
CA CYS A 105 -3.61 6.80 2.04
C CYS A 105 -4.46 8.07 2.16
N TYR A 106 -4.06 9.12 1.45
CA TYR A 106 -4.66 10.45 1.46
C TYR A 106 -4.78 10.97 0.03
N SER A 107 -5.66 10.32 -0.76
CA SER A 107 -5.81 10.59 -2.18
C SER A 107 -6.42 11.98 -2.43
N ILE A 108 -5.72 12.80 -3.22
CA ILE A 108 -6.24 14.09 -3.66
C ILE A 108 -7.53 13.94 -4.49
N TYR A 109 -7.68 12.82 -5.21
CA TYR A 109 -8.86 12.55 -6.05
C TYR A 109 -10.10 12.15 -5.23
N LEU A 110 -9.92 11.87 -3.93
CA LEU A 110 -10.99 11.46 -3.02
C LEU A 110 -11.10 12.39 -1.80
N GLY A 111 -10.72 13.65 -1.92
CA GLY A 111 -10.79 14.62 -0.81
C GLY A 111 -9.90 14.23 0.37
N LEU A 112 -8.72 13.67 0.11
CA LEU A 112 -7.75 13.19 1.10
C LEU A 112 -8.20 11.95 1.89
N GLU A 113 -9.25 11.27 1.43
CA GLU A 113 -9.61 9.93 1.89
C GLU A 113 -8.88 8.88 1.04
N GLY A 114 -8.70 7.65 1.57
CA GLY A 114 -7.97 6.64 0.80
C GLY A 114 -7.88 5.27 1.45
N GLY A 115 -6.89 4.50 1.00
CA GLY A 115 -6.61 3.16 1.50
C GLY A 115 -5.70 3.14 2.73
N LYS A 116 -5.11 1.97 3.01
CA LYS A 116 -4.22 1.77 4.17
C LYS A 116 -2.75 1.64 3.82
N GLY A 117 -2.39 1.74 2.56
CA GLY A 117 -1.01 1.74 2.11
C GLY A 117 -0.36 0.37 1.95
N VAL A 118 -1.03 -0.75 2.26
CA VAL A 118 -0.41 -2.09 2.28
C VAL A 118 0.11 -2.51 0.91
N ALA A 119 -0.72 -2.48 -0.12
CA ALA A 119 -0.31 -2.91 -1.46
C ALA A 119 0.70 -1.95 -2.08
N THR A 120 0.50 -0.63 -1.92
CA THR A 120 1.46 0.38 -2.41
C THR A 120 2.78 0.29 -1.63
N GLY A 121 2.72 0.07 -0.30
CA GLY A 121 3.89 -0.19 0.54
C GLY A 121 4.64 -1.46 0.12
N LEU A 122 3.91 -2.55 -0.17
CA LEU A 122 4.50 -3.76 -0.75
C LEU A 122 5.26 -3.45 -2.05
N GLY A 123 4.66 -2.67 -2.95
CA GLY A 123 5.29 -2.30 -4.22
C GLY A 123 6.57 -1.50 -4.03
N VAL A 124 6.54 -0.44 -3.24
CA VAL A 124 7.74 0.40 -3.02
C VAL A 124 8.84 -0.36 -2.27
N TYR A 125 8.49 -1.17 -1.28
CA TYR A 125 9.46 -2.00 -0.56
C TYR A 125 10.06 -3.10 -1.45
N LEU A 126 9.27 -3.67 -2.37
CA LEU A 126 9.80 -4.68 -3.29
C LEU A 126 10.89 -4.12 -4.21
N VAL A 127 10.83 -2.83 -4.54
CA VAL A 127 11.88 -2.15 -5.31
C VAL A 127 13.09 -1.79 -4.45
N LEU A 128 12.87 -1.29 -3.23
CA LEU A 128 13.94 -0.72 -2.40
C LEU A 128 14.60 -1.74 -1.46
N ILE A 129 13.83 -2.70 -0.93
CA ILE A 129 14.27 -3.74 0.02
C ILE A 129 13.63 -5.09 -0.33
N PRO A 130 13.99 -5.70 -1.48
CA PRO A 130 13.27 -6.86 -2.03
C PRO A 130 13.24 -8.07 -1.09
N ILE A 131 14.37 -8.47 -0.50
CA ILE A 131 14.45 -9.68 0.34
C ILE A 131 13.59 -9.54 1.60
N PRO A 132 13.68 -8.47 2.41
CA PRO A 132 12.78 -8.24 3.53
C PRO A 132 11.31 -8.22 3.12
N THR A 133 11.00 -7.64 1.96
CA THR A 133 9.63 -7.57 1.45
C THR A 133 9.07 -8.95 1.11
N LEU A 134 9.86 -9.81 0.49
CA LEU A 134 9.47 -11.20 0.22
C LEU A 134 9.22 -12.00 1.50
N ILE A 135 10.07 -11.82 2.53
CA ILE A 135 9.86 -12.44 3.84
C ILE A 135 8.54 -11.97 4.45
N GLY A 136 8.30 -10.66 4.46
CA GLY A 136 7.03 -10.10 4.96
C GLY A 136 5.80 -10.57 4.17
N ALA A 137 5.94 -10.74 2.84
CA ALA A 137 4.87 -11.28 2.00
C ALA A 137 4.56 -12.75 2.35
N VAL A 138 5.57 -13.57 2.62
CA VAL A 138 5.38 -14.96 3.09
C VAL A 138 4.67 -14.98 4.44
N VAL A 139 5.10 -14.14 5.39
CA VAL A 139 4.41 -13.99 6.70
C VAL A 139 2.96 -13.58 6.48
N TRP A 140 2.69 -12.62 5.61
CA TRP A 140 1.33 -12.19 5.27
C TRP A 140 0.48 -13.35 4.73
N ILE A 141 1.01 -14.14 3.77
CA ILE A 141 0.30 -15.27 3.16
C ILE A 141 -0.04 -16.33 4.22
N VAL A 142 0.92 -16.69 5.06
CA VAL A 142 0.73 -17.70 6.12
C VAL A 142 -0.34 -17.22 7.10
N CYS A 143 -0.19 -15.99 7.62
CA CYS A 143 -1.15 -15.41 8.56
C CYS A 143 -2.54 -15.26 7.94
N ALA A 144 -2.64 -14.87 6.66
CA ALA A 144 -3.92 -14.75 5.96
C ALA A 144 -4.66 -16.07 5.85
N LYS A 145 -3.94 -17.16 5.55
CA LYS A 145 -4.52 -18.52 5.48
C LYS A 145 -4.97 -19.04 6.84
N VAL A 146 -4.18 -18.78 7.90
CA VAL A 146 -4.45 -19.30 9.24
C VAL A 146 -5.51 -18.47 9.97
N LEU A 147 -5.30 -17.15 10.04
CA LEU A 147 -6.13 -16.24 10.83
C LEU A 147 -7.40 -15.81 10.11
N LYS A 148 -7.36 -15.76 8.77
CA LYS A 148 -8.45 -15.28 7.90
C LYS A 148 -8.86 -13.82 8.15
N ILE A 149 -8.01 -13.04 8.82
CA ILE A 149 -8.19 -11.60 9.13
C ILE A 149 -7.15 -10.81 8.35
N SER A 150 -7.59 -10.14 7.28
CA SER A 150 -6.70 -9.42 6.36
C SER A 150 -5.89 -8.31 7.03
N SER A 151 -6.50 -7.52 7.92
CA SER A 151 -5.83 -6.42 8.63
C SER A 151 -4.72 -6.91 9.56
N LEU A 152 -4.98 -7.96 10.34
CA LEU A 152 -3.99 -8.55 11.23
C LEU A 152 -2.84 -9.17 10.44
N SER A 153 -3.16 -9.88 9.35
CA SER A 153 -2.13 -10.45 8.46
C SER A 153 -1.25 -9.36 7.85
N SER A 154 -1.83 -8.21 7.50
CA SER A 154 -1.07 -7.08 6.95
C SER A 154 -0.12 -6.45 7.98
N LEU A 155 -0.55 -6.32 9.22
CA LEU A 155 0.29 -5.83 10.30
C LEU A 155 1.42 -6.80 10.64
N LEU A 156 1.13 -8.12 10.69
CA LEU A 156 2.16 -9.15 10.91
C LEU A 156 3.14 -9.24 9.75
N GLY A 157 2.67 -9.14 8.51
CA GLY A 157 3.54 -9.06 7.33
C GLY A 157 4.46 -7.84 7.38
N LEU A 158 3.93 -6.68 7.78
CA LEU A 158 4.74 -5.46 7.95
C LEU A 158 5.81 -5.62 9.04
N VAL A 159 5.47 -6.27 10.17
CA VAL A 159 6.46 -6.62 11.20
C VAL A 159 7.52 -7.55 10.61
N GLY A 160 7.15 -8.53 9.79
CA GLY A 160 8.09 -9.39 9.08
C GLY A 160 9.06 -8.62 8.20
N VAL A 161 8.58 -7.60 7.44
CA VAL A 161 9.46 -6.70 6.65
C VAL A 161 10.43 -5.96 7.57
N ILE A 162 9.93 -5.29 8.61
CA ILE A 162 10.75 -4.46 9.51
C ILE A 162 11.84 -5.29 10.19
N VAL A 163 11.45 -6.42 10.78
CA VAL A 163 12.38 -7.30 11.50
C VAL A 163 13.45 -7.82 10.55
N SER A 164 13.06 -8.38 9.40
CA SER A 164 14.04 -8.91 8.44
C SER A 164 14.95 -7.84 7.85
N ALA A 165 14.44 -6.64 7.53
CA ALA A 165 15.25 -5.53 7.05
C ALA A 165 16.29 -5.08 8.10
N THR A 166 15.91 -5.05 9.37
CA THR A 166 16.83 -4.67 10.46
C THR A 166 17.98 -5.66 10.63
N PHE A 167 17.71 -6.97 10.48
CA PHE A 167 18.75 -8.01 10.64
C PHE A 167 19.59 -8.22 9.38
N LEU A 168 19.00 -8.09 8.20
CA LEU A 168 19.70 -8.38 6.94
C LEU A 168 20.54 -7.19 6.44
N ASN A 169 20.25 -5.96 6.93
CA ASN A 169 20.91 -4.72 6.48
C ASN A 169 20.88 -4.55 4.95
N ASP A 170 19.85 -5.10 4.28
CA ASP A 170 19.79 -5.26 2.85
C ASP A 170 19.00 -4.11 2.21
N GLY A 171 19.62 -3.42 1.26
CA GLY A 171 18.96 -2.44 0.40
C GLY A 171 18.79 -1.02 0.95
N LEU A 172 19.30 -0.71 2.15
CA LEU A 172 19.14 0.61 2.77
C LEU A 172 20.42 1.46 2.63
N ASN A 173 20.67 1.97 1.41
CA ASN A 173 21.88 2.75 1.12
C ASN A 173 21.87 4.19 1.67
N VAL A 174 20.87 4.57 2.47
CA VAL A 174 20.80 5.92 3.08
C VAL A 174 21.40 5.99 4.47
N GLY A 175 22.05 4.93 4.95
CA GLY A 175 22.66 4.87 6.29
C GLY A 175 21.66 4.93 7.45
N SER A 176 20.37 4.77 7.19
CA SER A 176 19.30 4.84 8.19
C SER A 176 18.04 4.07 7.77
N ASN A 177 17.42 3.37 8.72
CA ASN A 177 16.13 2.70 8.53
C ASN A 177 14.91 3.65 8.70
N VAL A 178 15.12 4.92 8.99
CA VAL A 178 14.06 5.90 9.28
C VAL A 178 13.02 5.97 8.14
N PRO A 179 13.37 6.04 6.84
CA PRO A 179 12.36 6.12 5.80
C PRO A 179 11.43 4.90 5.75
N MET A 180 11.97 3.69 5.99
CA MET A 180 11.17 2.47 6.13
C MET A 180 10.18 2.58 7.30
N TYR A 181 10.64 3.06 8.46
CA TYR A 181 9.77 3.24 9.63
C TYR A 181 8.69 4.29 9.40
N ILE A 182 8.94 5.35 8.60
CA ILE A 182 7.92 6.34 8.25
C ILE A 182 6.78 5.67 7.47
N ILE A 183 7.09 4.86 6.45
CA ILE A 183 6.07 4.11 5.69
C ILE A 183 5.31 3.16 6.61
N ALA A 184 6.04 2.42 7.47
CA ALA A 184 5.43 1.51 8.43
C ALA A 184 4.47 2.25 9.40
N PHE A 185 4.88 3.40 9.90
CA PHE A 185 4.04 4.24 10.75
C PHE A 185 2.75 4.68 10.04
N ILE A 186 2.84 5.14 8.79
CA ILE A 186 1.66 5.52 7.99
C ILE A 186 0.70 4.33 7.87
N ILE A 187 1.20 3.13 7.55
CA ILE A 187 0.39 1.93 7.41
C ILE A 187 -0.26 1.55 8.75
N ILE A 188 0.49 1.56 9.85
CA ILE A 188 -0.04 1.26 11.19
C ILE A 188 -1.10 2.29 11.60
N TYR A 189 -0.84 3.58 11.38
CA TYR A 189 -1.78 4.65 11.66
C TYR A 189 -3.10 4.45 10.93
N LYS A 190 -3.07 4.12 9.64
CA LYS A 190 -4.28 3.82 8.84
C LYS A 190 -4.96 2.51 9.26
N HIS A 191 -4.31 1.67 10.08
CA HIS A 191 -4.89 0.46 10.66
C HIS A 191 -5.47 0.66 12.06
N ILE A 192 -5.36 1.85 12.68
CA ILE A 192 -5.89 2.10 14.05
C ILE A 192 -7.33 1.61 14.20
N PRO A 193 -8.29 1.89 13.28
CA PRO A 193 -9.65 1.38 13.42
C PRO A 193 -9.76 -0.15 13.40
N ASN A 194 -8.86 -0.83 12.68
CA ASN A 194 -8.79 -2.29 12.66
C ASN A 194 -8.19 -2.83 13.96
N ILE A 195 -7.13 -2.19 14.46
CA ILE A 195 -6.48 -2.57 15.73
C ILE A 195 -7.49 -2.51 16.87
N ILE A 196 -8.28 -1.44 16.94
CA ILE A 196 -9.35 -1.30 17.94
C ILE A 196 -10.37 -2.45 17.83
N ARG A 197 -10.81 -2.79 16.60
CA ARG A 197 -11.75 -3.92 16.40
C ARG A 197 -11.11 -5.27 16.69
N ILE A 198 -9.82 -5.46 16.45
CA ILE A 198 -9.10 -6.69 16.79
C ILE A 198 -9.07 -6.86 18.31
N ILE A 199 -8.72 -5.80 19.07
CA ILE A 199 -8.69 -5.82 20.54
C ILE A 199 -10.08 -6.13 21.12
N LYS A 200 -11.15 -5.61 20.49
CA LYS A 200 -12.54 -5.86 20.90
C LYS A 200 -13.09 -7.21 20.40
N GLY A 201 -12.36 -7.98 19.61
CA GLY A 201 -12.86 -9.21 19.00
C GLY A 201 -13.90 -9.01 17.88
N GLU A 202 -14.03 -7.79 17.34
CA GLU A 202 -15.05 -7.39 16.36
C GLU A 202 -14.53 -7.40 14.90
N GLU A 203 -13.24 -7.64 14.67
CA GLU A 203 -12.68 -7.60 13.31
C GLU A 203 -13.12 -8.83 12.51
N LYS A 204 -13.75 -8.56 11.37
CA LYS A 204 -14.38 -9.59 10.55
C LYS A 204 -13.36 -10.40 9.74
N LYS A 205 -13.57 -11.72 9.67
CA LYS A 205 -12.88 -12.59 8.72
C LYS A 205 -13.32 -12.25 7.30
N VAL A 206 -12.38 -12.14 6.37
CA VAL A 206 -12.63 -11.74 4.98
C VAL A 206 -12.04 -12.73 3.97
N ILE A 207 -11.07 -13.51 4.39
CA ILE A 207 -10.31 -14.47 3.57
C ILE A 207 -10.79 -15.90 3.84
#